data_1f3610c668ca658e86c1337729078d77
#
_entry.id   1f3610c668ca658e86c1337729078d77
#
_cell.length_a   1.000
_cell.length_b   1.000
_cell.length_c   1.000
_cell.angle_alpha   90.00
_cell.angle_beta   90.00
_cell.angle_gamma   90.00
#
_symmetry.space_group_name_H-M   'P 1'
#
loop_
_entity.id
_entity.type
_entity.pdbx_description
1 polymer ?
#
loop_
_entity_poly.entity_id
_entity_poly.type
_entity_poly.pdbx_seq_one_letter_code
_entity_poly.pdbx_strand_id
1 'polypeptide(L)'
;MTSLIKPLAQASAALALCAGLSSPSFAAATAPVQTAPTIFSPGVISGAGHDAAPAFTPDGDTVYFGRQAPDTAAIMESHRIADGWSEPRIADFSGEWSDMEPSMAPDGSYMVYVSNRPARAGDKPGDGFYNGKAWPGKASALWQVRRTGKGWSAPERLPEQINRSTSIYAPTVAADGSLYFMQPNTKTGNFQLFRSQMRDGRFEEPQPLPFSGGEQNDVDPAVAPDESFLIFGSRREPASKSMDLFVVFRGGAGWGTPQWLGDVVNGPNSDAEARLSPDLKTLYFSSERTVPVGYPRTREQTRADLKRIAAWDNSLYNIWQVPLRPLLEKYRGEFGAR
;
A
#
# COMPACT_ATOMS: atom_id res chain seq x y z
N MET A 1 -83.46 9.60 63.19
CA MET A 1 -84.51 10.23 62.41
C MET A 1 -83.91 10.73 61.09
N THR A 2 -84.37 10.19 59.99
CA THR A 2 -84.49 10.82 58.64
C THR A 2 -83.25 11.38 57.96
N SER A 3 -82.92 11.13 56.77
CA SER A 3 -83.60 10.60 55.55
C SER A 3 -82.54 10.54 54.49
N LEU A 4 -82.68 9.50 53.66
CA LEU A 4 -82.02 9.31 52.38
C LEU A 4 -82.25 10.46 51.38
N ILE A 5 -81.27 10.82 50.58
CA ILE A 5 -81.44 11.05 49.15
C ILE A 5 -80.11 10.81 48.43
N LYS A 6 -80.14 9.90 47.47
CA LYS A 6 -79.13 9.81 46.36
C LYS A 6 -79.48 10.82 45.25
N PRO A 7 -78.50 11.30 44.51
CA PRO A 7 -78.74 11.43 43.07
C PRO A 7 -77.66 10.78 42.20
N LEU A 8 -78.13 10.39 41.11
CA LEU A 8 -77.69 9.94 39.77
C LEU A 8 -76.25 10.26 39.35
N ALA A 9 -75.67 9.20 38.82
CA ALA A 9 -74.46 9.22 38.02
C ALA A 9 -74.70 9.87 36.66
N GLN A 10 -73.87 10.79 36.25
CA GLN A 10 -73.69 11.20 34.83
C GLN A 10 -72.33 10.69 34.36
N ALA A 11 -72.35 9.81 33.37
CA ALA A 11 -71.18 9.30 32.66
C ALA A 11 -70.78 10.36 31.61
N SER A 12 -69.61 10.95 31.80
CA SER A 12 -68.93 11.73 30.74
C SER A 12 -67.90 10.87 30.06
N ALA A 13 -68.14 10.58 28.81
CA ALA A 13 -67.17 9.89 27.93
C ALA A 13 -66.05 10.86 27.56
N ALA A 14 -64.83 10.58 28.03
CA ALA A 14 -63.61 11.26 27.59
C ALA A 14 -63.06 10.58 26.34
N LEU A 15 -63.12 11.26 25.22
CA LEU A 15 -62.45 10.85 23.98
C LEU A 15 -60.95 11.12 24.11
N ALA A 16 -60.15 10.07 24.25
CA ALA A 16 -58.72 10.17 24.23
C ALA A 16 -58.21 10.28 22.77
N LEU A 17 -57.78 11.48 22.40
CA LEU A 17 -57.10 11.75 21.10
C LEU A 17 -55.63 11.31 21.23
N CYS A 18 -55.30 10.11 20.70
CA CYS A 18 -53.90 9.70 20.55
C CYS A 18 -53.29 10.51 19.40
N ALA A 19 -52.61 11.61 19.70
CA ALA A 19 -51.71 12.27 18.79
C ALA A 19 -50.44 11.42 18.63
N GLY A 20 -50.34 10.71 17.51
CA GLY A 20 -49.12 9.99 17.13
C GLY A 20 -47.97 10.98 16.85
N LEU A 21 -47.03 11.10 17.76
CA LEU A 21 -45.77 11.78 17.53
C LEU A 21 -44.91 10.91 16.60
N SER A 22 -44.97 11.15 15.30
CA SER A 22 -44.01 10.63 14.33
C SER A 22 -42.67 11.35 14.58
N SER A 23 -41.72 10.65 15.25
CA SER A 23 -40.37 11.13 15.34
C SER A 23 -39.75 11.13 13.94
N PRO A 24 -39.17 12.24 13.46
CA PRO A 24 -38.44 12.21 12.21
C PRO A 24 -37.23 11.31 12.38
N SER A 25 -37.17 10.21 11.63
CA SER A 25 -35.98 9.40 11.47
C SER A 25 -34.94 10.26 10.74
N PHE A 26 -34.01 10.84 11.45
CA PHE A 26 -32.81 11.40 10.85
C PHE A 26 -32.02 10.24 10.25
N ALA A 27 -32.14 10.04 8.94
CA ALA A 27 -31.16 9.25 8.21
C ALA A 27 -29.80 9.91 8.46
N ALA A 28 -28.91 9.20 9.16
CA ALA A 28 -27.53 9.63 9.29
C ALA A 28 -26.99 9.84 7.88
N ALA A 29 -26.68 11.09 7.53
CA ALA A 29 -26.01 11.40 6.28
C ALA A 29 -24.69 10.62 6.30
N THR A 30 -24.55 9.61 5.44
CA THR A 30 -23.29 8.93 5.23
C THR A 30 -22.30 9.99 4.80
N ALA A 31 -21.23 10.17 5.58
CA ALA A 31 -20.14 11.05 5.20
C ALA A 31 -19.72 10.71 3.76
N PRO A 32 -19.45 11.70 2.90
CA PRO A 32 -19.02 11.42 1.53
C PRO A 32 -17.80 10.52 1.57
N VAL A 33 -17.86 9.40 0.85
CA VAL A 33 -16.72 8.49 0.72
C VAL A 33 -15.56 9.32 0.16
N GLN A 34 -14.50 9.46 0.92
CA GLN A 34 -13.31 10.18 0.48
C GLN A 34 -12.72 9.41 -0.72
N THR A 35 -12.82 10.00 -1.89
CA THR A 35 -12.38 9.38 -3.15
C THR A 35 -10.99 9.85 -3.57
N ALA A 36 -10.56 11.03 -3.12
CA ALA A 36 -9.24 11.59 -3.41
C ALA A 36 -8.17 11.04 -2.45
N PRO A 37 -6.97 10.74 -2.95
CA PRO A 37 -5.86 10.32 -2.10
C PRO A 37 -5.47 11.38 -1.07
N THR A 38 -5.07 10.91 0.12
CA THR A 38 -4.51 11.74 1.18
C THR A 38 -3.13 11.25 1.58
N ILE A 39 -2.29 12.17 2.04
CA ILE A 39 -0.96 11.82 2.56
C ILE A 39 -1.10 10.98 3.84
N PHE A 40 -0.31 9.93 3.96
CA PHE A 40 -0.31 9.06 5.13
C PHE A 40 0.63 9.59 6.20
N SER A 41 0.10 9.96 7.37
CA SER A 41 0.86 10.45 8.54
C SER A 41 1.93 11.49 8.19
N PRO A 42 1.53 12.69 7.69
CA PRO A 42 2.45 13.71 7.21
C PRO A 42 3.35 14.27 8.32
N GLY A 43 4.64 14.37 8.03
CA GLY A 43 5.65 14.86 8.98
C GLY A 43 6.13 13.81 9.99
N VAL A 44 5.56 12.61 10.00
CA VAL A 44 5.97 11.49 10.84
C VAL A 44 6.44 10.33 9.96
N ILE A 45 5.51 9.64 9.28
CA ILE A 45 5.84 8.54 8.36
C ILE A 45 6.22 9.11 6.99
N SER A 46 5.32 9.89 6.36
CA SER A 46 5.67 10.68 5.18
C SER A 46 6.42 11.93 5.63
N GLY A 47 7.74 11.89 5.54
CA GLY A 47 8.64 12.90 6.08
C GLY A 47 9.38 13.70 5.00
N ALA A 48 10.52 14.28 5.38
CA ALA A 48 11.37 15.04 4.48
C ALA A 48 12.23 14.16 3.55
N GLY A 49 12.30 12.84 3.82
CA GLY A 49 13.00 11.86 2.98
C GLY A 49 12.12 11.32 1.86
N HIS A 50 12.67 10.37 1.12
CA HIS A 50 11.92 9.55 0.18
C HIS A 50 11.34 8.37 0.98
N ASP A 51 10.07 8.45 1.35
CA ASP A 51 9.37 7.46 2.16
C ASP A 51 8.40 6.64 1.30
N ALA A 52 8.49 5.30 1.37
CA ALA A 52 7.89 4.44 0.37
C ALA A 52 7.55 3.03 0.89
N ALA A 53 6.71 2.31 0.15
CA ALA A 53 6.42 0.90 0.28
C ALA A 53 6.04 0.45 1.71
N PRO A 54 4.95 0.95 2.32
CA PRO A 54 4.57 0.60 3.68
C PRO A 54 4.09 -0.85 3.78
N ALA A 55 4.56 -1.57 4.80
CA ALA A 55 4.16 -2.94 5.15
C ALA A 55 3.66 -2.98 6.59
N PHE A 56 2.43 -3.42 6.79
CA PHE A 56 1.79 -3.43 8.10
C PHE A 56 1.82 -4.81 8.73
N THR A 57 1.89 -4.88 10.05
CA THR A 57 1.54 -6.10 10.78
C THR A 57 0.04 -6.41 10.59
N PRO A 58 -0.39 -7.69 10.70
CA PRO A 58 -1.79 -8.08 10.45
C PRO A 58 -2.82 -7.33 11.32
N ASP A 59 -2.45 -6.94 12.54
CA ASP A 59 -3.28 -6.12 13.45
C ASP A 59 -3.33 -4.63 13.04
N GLY A 60 -2.43 -4.20 12.14
CA GLY A 60 -2.32 -2.82 11.70
C GLY A 60 -1.66 -1.88 12.72
N ASP A 61 -1.05 -2.40 13.79
CA ASP A 61 -0.48 -1.60 14.88
C ASP A 61 0.99 -1.24 14.69
N THR A 62 1.67 -1.89 13.76
CA THR A 62 3.04 -1.55 13.36
C THR A 62 3.12 -1.40 11.85
N VAL A 63 3.81 -0.37 11.39
CA VAL A 63 4.17 -0.17 10.00
C VAL A 63 5.68 -0.15 9.82
N TYR A 64 6.14 -0.91 8.84
CA TYR A 64 7.49 -0.86 8.29
C TYR A 64 7.45 -0.15 6.95
N PHE A 65 8.45 0.66 6.64
CA PHE A 65 8.51 1.37 5.34
C PHE A 65 9.96 1.71 4.99
N GLY A 66 10.23 1.87 3.69
CA GLY A 66 11.55 2.29 3.24
C GLY A 66 11.72 3.81 3.39
N ARG A 67 12.82 4.25 3.99
CA ARG A 67 13.30 5.64 3.94
C ARG A 67 14.61 5.68 3.18
N GLN A 68 14.64 6.43 2.11
CA GLN A 68 15.75 6.43 1.17
C GLN A 68 16.40 7.82 1.06
N ALA A 69 17.70 7.81 0.82
CA ALA A 69 18.51 8.93 0.40
C ALA A 69 19.37 8.50 -0.82
N PRO A 70 20.05 9.40 -1.53
CA PRO A 70 20.73 9.06 -2.79
C PRO A 70 21.64 7.83 -2.74
N ASP A 71 22.31 7.58 -1.62
CA ASP A 71 23.33 6.52 -1.49
C ASP A 71 22.98 5.44 -0.48
N THR A 72 21.85 5.53 0.20
CA THR A 72 21.46 4.59 1.24
C THR A 72 19.93 4.47 1.37
N ALA A 73 19.48 3.35 1.92
CA ALA A 73 18.11 3.15 2.32
C ALA A 73 18.08 2.35 3.63
N ALA A 74 17.07 2.57 4.45
CA ALA A 74 16.81 1.75 5.62
C ALA A 74 15.31 1.47 5.76
N ILE A 75 14.97 0.31 6.29
CA ILE A 75 13.60 0.03 6.69
C ILE A 75 13.37 0.66 8.06
N MET A 76 12.39 1.54 8.11
CA MET A 76 11.92 2.19 9.32
C MET A 76 10.77 1.41 9.92
N GLU A 77 10.57 1.58 11.23
CA GLU A 77 9.49 0.99 12.01
C GLU A 77 8.79 2.08 12.81
N SER A 78 7.47 2.10 12.79
CA SER A 78 6.63 2.99 13.60
C SER A 78 5.44 2.23 14.15
N HIS A 79 5.01 2.60 15.36
CA HIS A 79 3.91 1.95 16.06
C HIS A 79 2.72 2.89 16.19
N ARG A 80 1.52 2.31 16.14
CA ARG A 80 0.29 3.06 16.40
C ARG A 80 0.25 3.53 17.86
N ILE A 81 -0.08 4.80 18.04
CA ILE A 81 -0.30 5.43 19.33
C ILE A 81 -1.68 6.09 19.33
N ALA A 82 -2.12 6.61 20.48
CA ALA A 82 -3.47 7.20 20.63
C ALA A 82 -3.79 8.26 19.56
N ASP A 83 -2.82 9.11 19.24
CA ASP A 83 -3.00 10.24 18.32
C ASP A 83 -2.22 10.05 16.98
N GLY A 84 -2.10 8.80 16.50
CA GLY A 84 -1.46 8.54 15.19
C GLY A 84 -0.35 7.50 15.24
N TRP A 85 0.87 7.89 14.87
CA TRP A 85 2.04 7.01 14.77
C TRP A 85 3.21 7.57 15.57
N SER A 86 3.99 6.67 16.18
CA SER A 86 5.21 7.04 16.90
C SER A 86 6.27 7.59 15.93
N GLU A 87 7.24 8.34 16.46
CA GLU A 87 8.44 8.72 15.69
C GLU A 87 9.10 7.45 15.14
N PRO A 88 9.36 7.37 13.81
CA PRO A 88 9.96 6.20 13.20
C PRO A 88 11.39 5.96 13.67
N ARG A 89 11.73 4.70 13.92
CA ARG A 89 13.11 4.25 14.20
C ARG A 89 13.56 3.26 13.11
N ILE A 90 14.85 3.06 12.96
CA ILE A 90 15.38 2.01 12.09
C ILE A 90 14.96 0.66 12.67
N ALA A 91 14.39 -0.23 11.84
CA ALA A 91 14.01 -1.58 12.25
C ALA A 91 15.25 -2.39 12.66
N ASP A 92 15.13 -3.23 13.70
CA ASP A 92 16.27 -3.94 14.32
C ASP A 92 17.08 -4.83 13.35
N PHE A 93 16.49 -5.25 12.23
CA PHE A 93 17.14 -6.06 11.20
C PHE A 93 17.74 -5.26 10.03
N SER A 94 17.58 -3.92 10.04
CA SER A 94 17.98 -3.01 8.94
C SER A 94 19.04 -2.00 9.39
N GLY A 95 19.59 -1.27 8.41
CA GLY A 95 20.52 -0.15 8.61
C GLY A 95 22.00 -0.52 8.53
N GLU A 96 22.35 -1.81 8.48
CA GLU A 96 23.71 -2.25 8.18
C GLU A 96 24.01 -2.20 6.67
N TRP A 97 22.98 -2.43 5.87
CA TRP A 97 23.00 -2.42 4.41
C TRP A 97 21.92 -1.48 3.87
N SER A 98 21.89 -1.30 2.55
CA SER A 98 20.79 -0.56 1.91
C SER A 98 19.58 -1.49 1.79
N ASP A 99 18.63 -1.36 2.71
CA ASP A 99 17.43 -2.18 2.82
C ASP A 99 16.20 -1.37 2.46
N MET A 100 15.29 -1.94 1.64
CA MET A 100 14.10 -1.24 1.14
C MET A 100 12.95 -2.21 0.83
N GLU A 101 11.78 -1.64 0.52
CA GLU A 101 10.61 -2.34 -0.01
C GLU A 101 10.18 -3.55 0.85
N PRO A 102 9.91 -3.34 2.16
CA PRO A 102 9.42 -4.41 3.01
C PRO A 102 8.06 -4.93 2.55
N SER A 103 7.83 -6.22 2.70
CA SER A 103 6.55 -6.88 2.47
C SER A 103 6.28 -7.90 3.56
N MET A 104 5.25 -7.66 4.36
CA MET A 104 4.81 -8.55 5.43
C MET A 104 4.02 -9.73 4.84
N ALA A 105 4.33 -10.95 5.27
CA ALA A 105 3.45 -12.09 5.03
C ALA A 105 2.07 -11.84 5.65
N PRO A 106 0.96 -12.21 5.00
CA PRO A 106 -0.39 -11.94 5.49
C PRO A 106 -0.68 -12.44 6.91
N ASP A 107 0.01 -13.50 7.35
CA ASP A 107 -0.08 -14.06 8.71
C ASP A 107 0.87 -13.38 9.72
N GLY A 108 1.73 -12.46 9.27
CA GLY A 108 2.71 -11.75 10.10
C GLY A 108 3.91 -12.57 10.55
N SER A 109 4.06 -13.82 10.08
CA SER A 109 5.10 -14.74 10.54
C SER A 109 6.50 -14.41 10.00
N TYR A 110 6.58 -13.72 8.87
CA TYR A 110 7.85 -13.26 8.28
C TYR A 110 7.65 -12.02 7.42
N MET A 111 8.75 -11.37 7.10
CA MET A 111 8.83 -10.24 6.17
C MET A 111 9.89 -10.55 5.12
N VAL A 112 9.57 -10.25 3.85
CA VAL A 112 10.52 -10.25 2.74
C VAL A 112 10.86 -8.81 2.40
N TYR A 113 12.10 -8.53 2.06
CA TYR A 113 12.55 -7.17 1.70
C TYR A 113 13.73 -7.23 0.74
N VAL A 114 14.05 -6.10 0.14
CA VAL A 114 15.19 -5.93 -0.77
C VAL A 114 16.40 -5.45 0.03
N SER A 115 17.58 -6.05 -0.23
CA SER A 115 18.84 -5.60 0.35
C SER A 115 19.99 -5.71 -0.65
N ASN A 116 20.94 -4.77 -0.58
CA ASN A 116 22.21 -4.89 -1.28
C ASN A 116 23.25 -5.70 -0.49
N ARG A 117 22.86 -6.32 0.61
CA ARG A 117 23.69 -7.22 1.42
C ARG A 117 24.27 -8.31 0.53
N PRO A 118 25.60 -8.53 0.54
CA PRO A 118 26.22 -9.59 -0.25
C PRO A 118 25.84 -10.98 0.27
N ALA A 119 25.85 -11.97 -0.62
CA ALA A 119 25.50 -13.35 -0.27
C ALA A 119 26.49 -13.99 0.71
N ARG A 120 27.74 -13.53 0.73
CA ARG A 120 28.79 -14.02 1.63
C ARG A 120 29.24 -12.90 2.55
N ALA A 121 29.35 -13.20 3.83
CA ALA A 121 29.88 -12.27 4.81
C ALA A 121 31.29 -11.83 4.44
N GLY A 122 31.56 -10.52 4.52
CA GLY A 122 32.89 -9.94 4.20
C GLY A 122 33.01 -9.48 2.74
N ASP A 123 32.13 -9.89 1.84
CA ASP A 123 32.10 -9.37 0.47
C ASP A 123 31.54 -7.94 0.44
N LYS A 124 31.82 -7.23 -0.65
CA LYS A 124 31.19 -5.94 -0.95
C LYS A 124 29.90 -6.15 -1.75
N PRO A 125 28.95 -5.19 -1.71
CA PRO A 125 27.80 -5.20 -2.62
C PRO A 125 28.27 -5.29 -4.07
N GLY A 126 27.62 -6.18 -4.84
CA GLY A 126 27.88 -6.33 -6.26
C GLY A 126 27.21 -5.21 -7.09
N ASP A 127 27.32 -5.30 -8.40
CA ASP A 127 26.70 -4.36 -9.32
C ASP A 127 25.31 -4.82 -9.73
N GLY A 128 24.34 -3.89 -9.71
CA GLY A 128 23.02 -4.07 -10.30
C GLY A 128 23.09 -3.88 -11.81
N PHE A 129 22.13 -4.49 -12.54
CA PHE A 129 22.03 -4.32 -13.98
C PHE A 129 20.57 -4.25 -14.41
N TYR A 130 20.12 -3.07 -14.86
CA TYR A 130 18.78 -2.84 -15.42
C TYR A 130 18.76 -1.66 -16.39
N ASN A 131 17.75 -1.60 -17.26
CA ASN A 131 17.64 -0.62 -18.33
C ASN A 131 18.90 -0.57 -19.22
N GLY A 132 19.53 -1.73 -19.47
CA GLY A 132 20.74 -1.84 -20.28
C GLY A 132 22.00 -1.23 -19.67
N LYS A 133 22.01 -0.88 -18.37
CA LYS A 133 23.10 -0.18 -17.69
C LYS A 133 23.50 -0.90 -16.42
N ALA A 134 24.82 -0.94 -16.15
CA ALA A 134 25.35 -1.37 -14.87
C ALA A 134 25.29 -0.24 -13.83
N TRP A 135 24.99 -0.60 -12.59
CA TRP A 135 24.88 0.30 -11.43
C TRP A 135 25.82 -0.21 -10.33
N PRO A 136 27.02 0.37 -10.22
CA PRO A 136 28.02 -0.09 -9.28
C PRO A 136 27.53 -0.10 -7.82
N GLY A 137 27.74 -1.21 -7.11
CA GLY A 137 27.35 -1.38 -5.71
C GLY A 137 25.83 -1.42 -5.45
N LYS A 138 25.01 -1.45 -6.51
CA LYS A 138 23.54 -1.45 -6.41
C LYS A 138 22.90 -2.79 -6.74
N ALA A 139 23.68 -3.89 -6.65
CA ALA A 139 23.06 -5.21 -6.70
C ALA A 139 22.02 -5.35 -5.58
N SER A 140 20.93 -6.02 -5.89
CA SER A 140 19.86 -6.26 -4.94
C SER A 140 19.48 -7.74 -4.93
N ALA A 141 19.05 -8.21 -3.79
CA ALA A 141 18.54 -9.54 -3.58
C ALA A 141 17.37 -9.50 -2.58
N LEU A 142 16.51 -10.50 -2.64
CA LEU A 142 15.45 -10.67 -1.67
C LEU A 142 15.94 -11.44 -0.45
N TRP A 143 15.68 -10.87 0.70
CA TRP A 143 16.01 -11.38 2.02
C TRP A 143 14.75 -11.51 2.85
N GLN A 144 14.75 -12.36 3.85
CA GLN A 144 13.66 -12.52 4.79
C GLN A 144 14.14 -12.43 6.23
N VAL A 145 13.25 -11.99 7.11
CA VAL A 145 13.34 -12.13 8.56
C VAL A 145 12.06 -12.79 9.06
N ARG A 146 12.21 -13.67 10.06
CA ARG A 146 11.09 -14.39 10.67
C ARG A 146 10.73 -13.79 12.01
N ARG A 147 9.44 -13.77 12.33
CA ARG A 147 9.00 -13.33 13.65
C ARG A 147 9.49 -14.30 14.71
N THR A 148 10.05 -13.75 15.77
CA THR A 148 10.46 -14.49 16.98
C THR A 148 9.71 -13.95 18.19
N GLY A 149 9.75 -14.66 19.31
CA GLY A 149 9.13 -14.17 20.55
C GLY A 149 9.71 -12.85 21.08
N LYS A 150 10.83 -12.38 20.53
CA LYS A 150 11.55 -11.17 20.96
C LYS A 150 11.76 -10.14 19.84
N GLY A 151 11.15 -10.30 18.69
CA GLY A 151 11.33 -9.43 17.54
C GLY A 151 11.54 -10.21 16.25
N TRP A 152 12.63 -9.97 15.53
CA TRP A 152 12.95 -10.58 14.26
C TRP A 152 14.19 -11.49 14.35
N SER A 153 14.26 -12.51 13.50
CA SER A 153 15.47 -13.31 13.32
C SER A 153 16.58 -12.49 12.65
N ALA A 154 17.78 -13.07 12.60
CA ALA A 154 18.80 -12.60 11.65
C ALA A 154 18.27 -12.72 10.22
N PRO A 155 18.68 -11.79 9.31
CA PRO A 155 18.33 -11.84 7.90
C PRO A 155 18.84 -13.11 7.21
N GLU A 156 17.94 -13.74 6.43
CA GLU A 156 18.23 -14.91 5.59
C GLU A 156 18.02 -14.56 4.11
N ARG A 157 19.00 -14.84 3.26
CA ARG A 157 18.85 -14.65 1.81
C ARG A 157 17.88 -15.68 1.26
N LEU A 158 16.91 -15.28 0.44
CA LEU A 158 16.03 -16.22 -0.26
C LEU A 158 16.86 -17.12 -1.21
N PRO A 159 16.34 -18.31 -1.55
CA PRO A 159 17.03 -19.27 -2.42
C PRO A 159 17.50 -18.67 -3.75
N GLU A 160 18.53 -19.26 -4.36
CA GLU A 160 19.15 -18.79 -5.58
C GLU A 160 18.19 -18.75 -6.78
N GLN A 161 17.22 -19.66 -6.83
CA GLN A 161 16.18 -19.63 -7.88
C GLN A 161 15.35 -18.35 -7.88
N ILE A 162 15.17 -17.71 -6.71
CA ILE A 162 14.53 -16.40 -6.59
C ILE A 162 15.53 -15.30 -6.94
N ASN A 163 16.74 -15.37 -6.43
CA ASN A 163 17.78 -14.35 -6.51
C ASN A 163 18.74 -14.53 -7.70
N ARG A 164 18.24 -14.92 -8.88
CA ARG A 164 19.06 -15.08 -10.10
C ARG A 164 19.51 -13.77 -10.73
N SER A 165 18.70 -12.74 -10.60
CA SER A 165 19.05 -11.41 -11.06
C SER A 165 19.83 -10.65 -9.99
N THR A 166 20.78 -9.82 -10.43
CA THR A 166 21.44 -8.84 -9.53
C THR A 166 20.60 -7.57 -9.36
N SER A 167 19.39 -7.54 -9.92
CA SER A 167 18.45 -6.41 -9.83
C SER A 167 17.04 -6.96 -9.65
N ILE A 168 16.72 -7.37 -8.43
CA ILE A 168 15.42 -7.92 -8.04
C ILE A 168 14.82 -7.04 -6.95
N TYR A 169 13.53 -6.66 -7.12
CA TYR A 169 12.88 -5.64 -6.30
C TYR A 169 11.42 -5.97 -6.03
N ALA A 170 10.80 -5.18 -5.14
CA ALA A 170 9.38 -5.10 -4.85
C ALA A 170 8.71 -6.45 -4.56
N PRO A 171 9.17 -7.18 -3.53
CA PRO A 171 8.50 -8.41 -3.13
C PRO A 171 7.09 -8.13 -2.60
N THR A 172 6.16 -9.04 -2.87
CA THR A 172 4.85 -9.12 -2.20
C THR A 172 4.46 -10.58 -2.04
N VAL A 173 3.82 -10.90 -0.91
CA VAL A 173 3.56 -12.28 -0.48
C VAL A 173 2.06 -12.55 -0.47
N ALA A 174 1.62 -13.62 -1.12
CA ALA A 174 0.25 -14.14 -1.05
C ALA A 174 0.04 -15.01 0.21
N ALA A 175 -1.22 -15.32 0.55
CA ALA A 175 -1.53 -16.07 1.76
C ALA A 175 -1.02 -17.53 1.74
N ASP A 176 -0.83 -18.10 0.55
CA ASP A 176 -0.23 -19.44 0.38
C ASP A 176 1.32 -19.42 0.46
N GLY A 177 1.93 -18.24 0.67
CA GLY A 177 3.37 -18.02 0.67
C GLY A 177 3.97 -17.80 -0.71
N SER A 178 3.18 -17.83 -1.78
CA SER A 178 3.67 -17.49 -3.13
C SER A 178 4.20 -16.07 -3.18
N LEU A 179 5.32 -15.89 -3.86
CA LEU A 179 6.06 -14.63 -3.92
C LEU A 179 5.91 -13.99 -5.29
N TYR A 180 5.53 -12.72 -5.30
CA TYR A 180 5.54 -11.85 -6.48
C TYR A 180 6.68 -10.84 -6.33
N PHE A 181 7.31 -10.50 -7.42
CA PHE A 181 8.45 -9.57 -7.44
C PHE A 181 8.72 -9.08 -8.86
N MET A 182 9.62 -8.12 -9.01
CA MET A 182 10.09 -7.67 -10.32
C MET A 182 11.59 -7.91 -10.51
N GLN A 183 11.97 -8.16 -11.75
CA GLN A 183 13.36 -8.18 -12.21
C GLN A 183 13.44 -7.78 -13.69
N PRO A 184 14.60 -7.35 -14.19
CA PRO A 184 14.75 -6.98 -15.59
C PRO A 184 14.49 -8.16 -16.54
N ASN A 185 13.74 -7.92 -17.60
CA ASN A 185 13.65 -8.81 -18.73
C ASN A 185 15.01 -8.85 -19.45
N THR A 186 15.52 -10.05 -19.71
CA THR A 186 16.87 -10.23 -20.27
C THR A 186 17.03 -9.73 -21.70
N LYS A 187 15.94 -9.53 -22.44
CA LYS A 187 15.95 -9.07 -23.84
C LYS A 187 15.80 -7.56 -23.96
N THR A 188 14.88 -6.99 -23.18
CA THR A 188 14.53 -5.55 -23.28
C THR A 188 15.21 -4.69 -22.22
N GLY A 189 15.61 -5.27 -21.08
CA GLY A 189 16.12 -4.56 -19.92
C GLY A 189 15.04 -3.88 -19.08
N ASN A 190 13.78 -3.83 -19.52
CA ASN A 190 12.66 -3.32 -18.77
C ASN A 190 12.32 -4.25 -17.60
N PHE A 191 11.81 -3.70 -16.51
CA PHE A 191 11.29 -4.52 -15.43
C PHE A 191 10.05 -5.28 -15.85
N GLN A 192 9.96 -6.52 -15.39
CA GLN A 192 8.90 -7.47 -15.66
C GLN A 192 8.48 -8.13 -14.35
N LEU A 193 7.19 -8.42 -14.19
CA LEU A 193 6.63 -9.03 -12.99
C LEU A 193 6.70 -10.56 -13.07
N PHE A 194 7.07 -11.18 -11.95
CA PHE A 194 7.20 -12.62 -11.79
C PHE A 194 6.37 -13.12 -10.60
N ARG A 195 5.99 -14.38 -10.66
CA ARG A 195 5.42 -15.14 -9.57
C ARG A 195 6.24 -16.42 -9.36
N SER A 196 6.65 -16.67 -8.12
CA SER A 196 7.15 -17.97 -7.70
C SER A 196 6.13 -18.61 -6.74
N GLN A 197 5.56 -19.72 -7.14
CA GLN A 197 4.60 -20.44 -6.32
C GLN A 197 5.31 -21.10 -5.13
N MET A 198 4.67 -21.03 -3.96
CA MET A 198 5.08 -21.79 -2.79
C MET A 198 4.38 -23.16 -2.84
N ARG A 199 5.16 -24.24 -2.86
CA ARG A 199 4.62 -25.60 -2.79
C ARG A 199 5.48 -26.44 -1.84
N ASP A 200 4.84 -27.10 -0.88
CA ASP A 200 5.51 -27.96 0.10
C ASP A 200 6.71 -27.28 0.81
N GLY A 201 6.55 -25.99 1.15
CA GLY A 201 7.56 -25.18 1.81
C GLY A 201 8.75 -24.77 0.94
N ARG A 202 8.64 -24.90 -0.39
CA ARG A 202 9.68 -24.52 -1.36
C ARG A 202 9.14 -23.61 -2.43
N PHE A 203 9.93 -22.64 -2.83
CA PHE A 203 9.65 -21.82 -4.01
C PHE A 203 9.83 -22.64 -5.29
N GLU A 204 8.84 -22.62 -6.18
CA GLU A 204 8.99 -23.11 -7.55
C GLU A 204 9.77 -22.12 -8.40
N GLU A 205 10.17 -22.53 -9.59
CA GLU A 205 10.83 -21.67 -10.57
C GLU A 205 9.94 -20.46 -10.90
N PRO A 206 10.43 -19.22 -10.73
CA PRO A 206 9.67 -18.02 -11.05
C PRO A 206 9.19 -17.98 -12.48
N GLN A 207 7.91 -17.68 -12.67
CA GLN A 207 7.30 -17.51 -14.00
C GLN A 207 6.90 -16.06 -14.20
N PRO A 208 7.11 -15.49 -15.38
CA PRO A 208 6.63 -14.15 -15.72
C PRO A 208 5.09 -14.14 -15.69
N LEU A 209 4.52 -13.02 -15.22
CA LEU A 209 3.08 -12.84 -15.30
C LEU A 209 2.64 -12.61 -16.75
N PRO A 210 1.53 -13.23 -17.20
CA PRO A 210 1.16 -13.27 -18.61
C PRO A 210 0.86 -11.89 -19.22
N PHE A 211 0.51 -10.90 -18.40
CA PHE A 211 0.26 -9.52 -18.82
C PHE A 211 1.51 -8.62 -18.74
N SER A 212 2.65 -9.15 -18.29
CA SER A 212 3.91 -8.43 -18.09
C SER A 212 5.01 -9.09 -18.95
N GLY A 213 5.01 -8.79 -20.25
CA GLY A 213 5.91 -9.40 -21.24
C GLY A 213 7.31 -8.77 -21.30
N GLY A 214 7.52 -7.63 -20.63
CA GLY A 214 8.78 -6.87 -20.67
C GLY A 214 8.84 -5.83 -21.79
N GLU A 215 7.78 -5.62 -22.57
CA GLU A 215 7.68 -4.53 -23.54
C GLU A 215 7.57 -3.17 -22.83
N GLN A 216 6.94 -3.16 -21.67
CA GLN A 216 6.81 -2.01 -20.79
C GLN A 216 7.61 -2.25 -19.51
N ASN A 217 7.94 -1.17 -18.79
CA ASN A 217 8.35 -1.29 -17.40
C ASN A 217 7.10 -1.53 -16.55
N ASP A 218 6.98 -2.74 -16.02
CA ASP A 218 5.98 -3.12 -15.03
C ASP A 218 6.70 -3.32 -13.70
N VAL A 219 6.27 -2.61 -12.67
CA VAL A 219 6.98 -2.51 -11.39
C VAL A 219 6.04 -2.67 -10.19
N ASP A 220 6.61 -2.95 -9.03
CA ASP A 220 5.98 -2.84 -7.71
C ASP A 220 4.64 -3.59 -7.56
N PRO A 221 4.61 -4.91 -7.78
CA PRO A 221 3.38 -5.68 -7.66
C PRO A 221 2.89 -5.70 -6.21
N ALA A 222 1.60 -5.41 -5.99
CA ALA A 222 0.88 -5.59 -4.74
C ALA A 222 -0.25 -6.59 -4.94
N VAL A 223 -0.01 -7.85 -4.59
CA VAL A 223 -0.99 -8.93 -4.75
C VAL A 223 -1.94 -8.98 -3.57
N ALA A 224 -3.24 -9.22 -3.83
CA ALA A 224 -4.19 -9.59 -2.79
C ALA A 224 -3.79 -10.92 -2.14
N PRO A 225 -4.00 -11.12 -0.82
CA PRO A 225 -3.65 -12.38 -0.14
C PRO A 225 -4.21 -13.63 -0.81
N ASP A 226 -5.41 -13.55 -1.38
CA ASP A 226 -6.09 -14.65 -2.10
C ASP A 226 -5.77 -14.69 -3.60
N GLU A 227 -4.83 -13.86 -4.06
CA GLU A 227 -4.47 -13.69 -5.47
C GLU A 227 -5.63 -13.27 -6.41
N SER A 228 -6.74 -12.75 -5.88
CA SER A 228 -7.91 -12.35 -6.69
C SER A 228 -7.68 -11.11 -7.55
N PHE A 229 -6.74 -10.26 -7.17
CA PHE A 229 -6.27 -9.10 -7.95
C PHE A 229 -4.83 -8.75 -7.61
N LEU A 230 -4.24 -7.92 -8.47
CA LEU A 230 -2.90 -7.35 -8.30
C LEU A 230 -2.93 -5.90 -8.76
N ILE A 231 -2.32 -5.00 -7.98
CA ILE A 231 -2.07 -3.61 -8.36
C ILE A 231 -0.58 -3.45 -8.62
N PHE A 232 -0.20 -2.69 -9.65
CA PHE A 232 1.21 -2.52 -10.01
C PHE A 232 1.43 -1.21 -10.76
N GLY A 233 2.65 -0.72 -10.77
CA GLY A 233 3.07 0.42 -11.58
C GLY A 233 3.40 0.02 -13.01
N SER A 234 3.05 0.85 -13.99
CA SER A 234 3.41 0.61 -15.39
C SER A 234 3.49 1.91 -16.19
N ARG A 235 4.28 1.87 -17.27
CA ARG A 235 4.33 2.93 -18.29
C ARG A 235 3.52 2.63 -19.54
N ARG A 236 2.62 1.65 -19.49
CA ARG A 236 1.68 1.35 -20.58
C ARG A 236 0.67 2.47 -20.76
N GLU A 237 0.13 2.60 -21.95
CA GLU A 237 -0.99 3.53 -22.20
C GLU A 237 -2.17 3.22 -21.24
N PRO A 238 -2.85 4.26 -20.71
CA PRO A 238 -2.70 5.69 -21.03
C PRO A 238 -1.71 6.46 -20.11
N ALA A 239 -0.83 5.78 -19.37
CA ALA A 239 0.22 6.43 -18.59
C ALA A 239 1.06 7.32 -19.52
N SER A 240 1.10 8.62 -19.24
CA SER A 240 1.60 9.57 -20.23
C SER A 240 3.13 9.64 -20.28
N LYS A 241 3.77 9.93 -19.16
CA LYS A 241 5.24 10.19 -19.13
C LYS A 241 5.92 9.64 -17.88
N SER A 242 5.15 9.24 -16.90
CA SER A 242 5.61 8.77 -15.59
C SER A 242 5.12 7.34 -15.33
N MET A 243 5.29 6.86 -14.13
CA MET A 243 4.74 5.58 -13.68
C MET A 243 3.32 5.81 -13.18
N ASP A 244 2.36 5.01 -13.64
CA ASP A 244 0.97 5.02 -13.20
C ASP A 244 0.57 3.66 -12.63
N LEU A 245 -0.41 3.65 -11.74
CA LEU A 245 -0.95 2.43 -11.13
C LEU A 245 -2.06 1.82 -11.98
N PHE A 246 -1.98 0.51 -12.14
CA PHE A 246 -2.94 -0.35 -12.83
C PHE A 246 -3.43 -1.45 -11.90
N VAL A 247 -4.63 -1.93 -12.12
CA VAL A 247 -5.18 -3.13 -11.47
C VAL A 247 -5.42 -4.22 -12.51
N VAL A 248 -5.17 -5.46 -12.12
CA VAL A 248 -5.53 -6.64 -12.91
C VAL A 248 -6.23 -7.65 -12.01
N PHE A 249 -7.32 -8.24 -12.49
CA PHE A 249 -8.08 -9.25 -11.76
C PHE A 249 -7.76 -10.64 -12.26
N ARG A 250 -7.83 -11.63 -11.36
CA ARG A 250 -7.68 -13.04 -11.68
C ARG A 250 -9.05 -13.72 -11.66
N GLY A 251 -9.40 -14.37 -12.76
CA GLY A 251 -10.61 -15.17 -12.89
C GLY A 251 -10.30 -16.64 -13.17
N GLY A 252 -11.31 -17.44 -13.52
CA GLY A 252 -11.15 -18.87 -13.81
C GLY A 252 -10.20 -19.17 -14.99
N ALA A 253 -10.06 -18.24 -15.94
CA ALA A 253 -9.14 -18.34 -17.08
C ALA A 253 -7.72 -17.78 -16.77
N GLY A 254 -7.44 -17.36 -15.54
CA GLY A 254 -6.17 -16.74 -15.13
C GLY A 254 -6.26 -15.22 -15.00
N TRP A 255 -5.11 -14.53 -15.18
CA TRP A 255 -5.04 -13.08 -15.09
C TRP A 255 -5.68 -12.42 -16.32
N GLY A 256 -6.50 -11.40 -16.08
CA GLY A 256 -7.17 -10.61 -17.12
C GLY A 256 -6.27 -9.53 -17.72
N THR A 257 -6.92 -8.52 -18.34
CA THR A 257 -6.23 -7.35 -18.90
C THR A 257 -6.05 -6.29 -17.81
N PRO A 258 -4.85 -5.70 -17.65
CA PRO A 258 -4.63 -4.58 -16.77
C PRO A 258 -5.51 -3.37 -17.10
N GLN A 259 -6.05 -2.73 -16.07
CA GLN A 259 -6.90 -1.54 -16.16
C GLN A 259 -6.26 -0.38 -15.40
N TRP A 260 -6.19 0.78 -16.04
CA TRP A 260 -5.63 2.00 -15.45
C TRP A 260 -6.51 2.51 -14.30
N LEU A 261 -5.93 2.87 -13.15
CA LEU A 261 -6.69 3.30 -11.97
C LEU A 261 -7.26 4.74 -12.08
N GLY A 262 -7.02 5.43 -13.20
CA GLY A 262 -7.62 6.74 -13.49
C GLY A 262 -7.00 7.90 -12.74
N ASP A 263 -7.39 9.12 -13.10
CA ASP A 263 -6.85 10.39 -12.59
C ASP A 263 -7.06 10.61 -11.09
N VAL A 264 -7.96 9.88 -10.44
CA VAL A 264 -8.16 9.97 -8.99
C VAL A 264 -6.95 9.42 -8.25
N VAL A 265 -6.41 8.28 -8.70
CA VAL A 265 -5.24 7.63 -8.11
C VAL A 265 -3.96 8.16 -8.74
N ASN A 266 -3.92 8.19 -10.07
CA ASN A 266 -2.75 8.59 -10.84
C ASN A 266 -2.70 10.11 -11.00
N GLY A 267 -1.65 10.72 -10.51
CA GLY A 267 -1.40 12.16 -10.61
C GLY A 267 -0.57 12.54 -11.84
N PRO A 268 -0.14 13.80 -11.92
CA PRO A 268 0.70 14.27 -13.03
C PRO A 268 2.16 13.79 -12.96
N ASN A 269 2.57 13.25 -11.81
CA ASN A 269 3.92 12.75 -11.53
C ASN A 269 3.87 11.22 -11.34
N SER A 270 5.00 10.60 -10.97
CA SER A 270 5.03 9.15 -10.75
C SER A 270 4.20 8.72 -9.55
N ASP A 271 3.40 7.67 -9.77
CA ASP A 271 2.64 6.92 -8.75
C ASP A 271 3.05 5.45 -8.86
N ALA A 272 3.63 4.89 -7.80
CA ALA A 272 4.25 3.58 -7.80
C ALA A 272 4.17 2.90 -6.42
N GLU A 273 4.85 1.78 -6.25
CA GLU A 273 5.03 1.07 -4.97
C GLU A 273 3.71 0.85 -4.22
N ALA A 274 2.70 0.35 -4.94
CA ALA A 274 1.41 0.00 -4.37
C ALA A 274 1.56 -0.96 -3.19
N ARG A 275 0.77 -0.77 -2.13
CA ARG A 275 0.66 -1.69 -0.97
C ARG A 275 -0.78 -1.73 -0.48
N LEU A 276 -1.19 -2.89 0.02
CA LEU A 276 -2.54 -3.11 0.54
C LEU A 276 -2.53 -3.07 2.07
N SER A 277 -3.56 -2.46 2.69
CA SER A 277 -3.77 -2.66 4.12
C SER A 277 -4.13 -4.11 4.43
N PRO A 278 -3.81 -4.63 5.64
CA PRO A 278 -4.14 -6.01 6.02
C PRO A 278 -5.62 -6.36 5.89
N ASP A 279 -6.50 -5.40 6.16
CA ASP A 279 -7.96 -5.55 6.07
C ASP A 279 -8.53 -5.27 4.65
N LEU A 280 -7.67 -5.02 3.67
CA LEU A 280 -8.01 -4.71 2.28
C LEU A 280 -8.97 -3.52 2.11
N LYS A 281 -8.95 -2.55 3.04
CA LYS A 281 -9.79 -1.34 2.93
C LYS A 281 -9.06 -0.16 2.31
N THR A 282 -7.72 -0.16 2.37
CA THR A 282 -6.90 0.96 1.94
C THR A 282 -5.84 0.50 0.94
N LEU A 283 -5.72 1.24 -0.15
CA LEU A 283 -4.56 1.22 -1.02
C LEU A 283 -3.59 2.29 -0.55
N TYR A 284 -2.36 1.91 -0.25
CA TYR A 284 -1.22 2.81 -0.07
C TYR A 284 -0.39 2.79 -1.34
N PHE A 285 0.23 3.91 -1.65
CA PHE A 285 1.15 4.01 -2.77
C PHE A 285 2.12 5.18 -2.57
N SER A 286 3.25 5.10 -3.23
CA SER A 286 4.25 6.17 -3.22
C SER A 286 4.00 7.12 -4.37
N SER A 287 4.05 8.44 -4.11
CA SER A 287 3.77 9.46 -5.12
C SER A 287 4.63 10.70 -4.92
N GLU A 288 5.10 11.27 -6.03
CA GLU A 288 5.81 12.55 -6.09
C GLU A 288 4.86 13.75 -6.14
N ARG A 289 3.55 13.54 -5.96
CA ARG A 289 2.55 14.62 -5.99
C ARG A 289 2.79 15.63 -4.88
N THR A 290 2.49 16.87 -5.17
CA THR A 290 2.58 18.00 -4.23
C THR A 290 1.24 18.68 -4.06
N VAL A 291 1.09 19.40 -2.96
CA VAL A 291 -0.10 20.25 -2.74
C VAL A 291 0.05 21.53 -3.52
N PRO A 292 -0.86 21.84 -4.46
CA PRO A 292 -0.78 23.06 -5.25
C PRO A 292 -0.77 24.33 -4.41
N VAL A 293 0.03 25.30 -4.79
CA VAL A 293 0.09 26.62 -4.15
C VAL A 293 -0.65 27.63 -5.00
N GLY A 294 -1.67 28.28 -4.42
CA GLY A 294 -2.44 29.34 -5.07
C GLY A 294 -1.86 30.75 -4.86
N TYR A 295 -2.15 31.66 -5.79
CA TYR A 295 -1.76 33.07 -5.73
C TYR A 295 -2.98 33.96 -6.04
N PRO A 296 -3.10 35.18 -5.43
CA PRO A 296 -2.25 35.72 -4.35
C PRO A 296 -2.49 35.01 -3.03
N ARG A 297 -1.49 35.04 -2.14
CA ARG A 297 -1.56 34.41 -0.80
C ARG A 297 -1.05 35.35 0.29
N THR A 298 -1.47 35.10 1.53
CA THR A 298 -1.00 35.85 2.69
C THR A 298 0.38 35.39 3.13
N ARG A 299 1.06 36.19 3.96
CA ARG A 299 2.33 35.80 4.58
C ARG A 299 2.18 34.60 5.53
N GLU A 300 1.02 34.44 6.15
CA GLU A 300 0.73 33.30 7.01
C GLU A 300 0.58 32.01 6.20
N GLN A 301 -0.16 32.04 5.09
CA GLN A 301 -0.22 30.93 4.13
C GLN A 301 1.16 30.58 3.58
N THR A 302 1.99 31.58 3.27
CA THR A 302 3.38 31.34 2.83
C THR A 302 4.21 30.61 3.90
N ARG A 303 4.11 31.01 5.18
CA ARG A 303 4.81 30.29 6.26
C ARG A 303 4.32 28.86 6.42
N ALA A 304 3.01 28.62 6.34
CA ALA A 304 2.43 27.29 6.39
C ALA A 304 2.92 26.40 5.22
N ASP A 305 2.93 26.95 4.00
CA ASP A 305 3.43 26.25 2.82
C ASP A 305 4.92 25.89 2.96
N LEU A 306 5.75 26.84 3.39
CA LEU A 306 7.18 26.59 3.60
C LEU A 306 7.43 25.53 4.68
N LYS A 307 6.64 25.53 5.76
CA LYS A 307 6.71 24.49 6.79
C LYS A 307 6.32 23.12 6.23
N ARG A 308 5.24 23.05 5.44
CA ARG A 308 4.79 21.83 4.78
C ARG A 308 5.85 21.28 3.82
N ILE A 309 6.40 22.14 2.96
CA ILE A 309 7.45 21.79 1.99
C ILE A 309 8.69 21.24 2.72
N ALA A 310 9.13 21.87 3.79
CA ALA A 310 10.26 21.40 4.57
C ALA A 310 9.98 20.08 5.31
N ALA A 311 8.71 19.78 5.62
CA ALA A 311 8.32 18.58 6.35
C ALA A 311 8.15 17.36 5.45
N TRP A 312 7.48 17.52 4.28
CA TRP A 312 7.15 16.37 3.42
C TRP A 312 6.77 16.73 1.97
N ASP A 313 6.24 17.92 1.68
CA ASP A 313 5.69 18.30 0.37
C ASP A 313 6.78 18.83 -0.57
N ASN A 314 7.80 18.01 -0.83
CA ASN A 314 9.08 18.41 -1.43
C ASN A 314 9.39 17.73 -2.78
N SER A 315 8.37 17.14 -3.43
CA SER A 315 8.49 16.40 -4.69
C SER A 315 9.32 15.11 -4.60
N LEU A 316 9.63 14.62 -3.40
CA LEU A 316 10.11 13.26 -3.18
C LEU A 316 8.93 12.31 -3.03
N TYR A 317 9.16 11.03 -3.15
CA TYR A 317 8.12 10.05 -2.85
C TYR A 317 7.70 10.15 -1.39
N ASN A 318 6.40 10.23 -1.22
CA ASN A 318 5.73 10.10 0.07
C ASN A 318 4.63 9.06 -0.05
N ILE A 319 4.22 8.50 1.08
CA ILE A 319 3.16 7.50 1.12
C ILE A 319 1.80 8.19 1.12
N TRP A 320 1.00 7.89 0.11
CA TRP A 320 -0.39 8.33 -0.03
C TRP A 320 -1.33 7.17 0.20
N GLN A 321 -2.58 7.47 0.52
CA GLN A 321 -3.59 6.45 0.78
C GLN A 321 -4.94 6.83 0.18
N VAL A 322 -5.70 5.81 -0.24
CA VAL A 322 -7.06 5.96 -0.78
C VAL A 322 -7.90 4.74 -0.40
N PRO A 323 -9.23 4.89 -0.21
CA PRO A 323 -10.11 3.73 -0.01
C PRO A 323 -10.01 2.76 -1.19
N LEU A 324 -9.65 1.50 -0.90
CA LEU A 324 -9.43 0.47 -1.93
C LEU A 324 -10.75 -0.06 -2.51
N ARG A 325 -11.76 -0.33 -1.66
CA ARG A 325 -13.00 -0.98 -2.09
C ARG A 325 -13.74 -0.26 -3.21
N PRO A 326 -13.95 1.07 -3.16
CA PRO A 326 -14.60 1.79 -4.26
C PRO A 326 -13.84 1.69 -5.58
N LEU A 327 -12.50 1.63 -5.54
CA LEU A 327 -11.67 1.42 -6.72
C LEU A 327 -11.91 0.04 -7.32
N LEU A 328 -11.83 -1.01 -6.50
CA LEU A 328 -12.03 -2.39 -6.97
C LEU A 328 -13.45 -2.61 -7.52
N GLU A 329 -14.48 -2.05 -6.89
CA GLU A 329 -15.87 -2.17 -7.35
C GLU A 329 -16.05 -1.54 -8.73
N LYS A 330 -15.46 -0.36 -8.98
CA LYS A 330 -15.48 0.32 -10.27
C LYS A 330 -14.93 -0.57 -11.39
N TYR A 331 -13.74 -1.15 -11.19
CA TYR A 331 -13.04 -1.88 -12.25
C TYR A 331 -13.42 -3.36 -12.33
N ARG A 332 -13.90 -3.99 -11.24
CA ARG A 332 -14.39 -5.38 -11.26
C ARG A 332 -15.70 -5.51 -12.04
N GLY A 333 -16.58 -4.50 -12.00
CA GLY A 333 -17.81 -4.45 -12.80
C GLY A 333 -17.54 -4.54 -14.30
N GLU A 334 -16.47 -3.91 -14.78
CA GLU A 334 -16.01 -3.98 -16.16
C GLU A 334 -15.40 -5.34 -16.55
N PHE A 335 -14.79 -6.05 -15.59
CA PHE A 335 -14.21 -7.38 -15.78
C PHE A 335 -15.28 -8.50 -15.84
N GLY A 336 -16.34 -8.40 -15.03
CA GLY A 336 -17.44 -9.37 -14.98
C GLY A 336 -18.49 -9.19 -16.08
N ALA A 337 -18.43 -8.12 -16.84
CA ALA A 337 -19.36 -7.81 -17.94
C ALA A 337 -18.89 -8.25 -19.35
N ARG A 338 -17.73 -8.93 -19.43
CA ARG A 338 -17.15 -9.43 -20.70
C ARG A 338 -17.21 -10.93 -20.81
#